data_54b43c27ceb60923752f73493a426883
#
_entry.id   54b43c27ceb60923752f73493a426883
#
_cell.length_a   1.000
_cell.length_b   1.000
_cell.length_c   1.000
_cell.angle_alpha   90.00
_cell.angle_beta   90.00
_cell.angle_gamma   90.00
#
_symmetry.space_group_name_H-M   'P 1'
#
loop_
_entity.id
_entity.type
_entity.pdbx_description
1 polymer ?
#
loop_
_entity_poly.entity_id
_entity_poly.type
_entity_poly.pdbx_seq_one_letter_code
_entity_poly.pdbx_strand_id
1 'polypeptide(L)'
;LIRVGSISVVFLALSQISTGVLQGVGKVNAPAWNALWGSIAKIPVNYFLIAIPEINIIGAVISTTVCYIIASLLNFRALIKATGVRPDFVGMLVKPSIASIIMGIFSLLSYHLFYKFMPSNLVCTLLAIIVAMVVFVVAMICVKGFAREDLQMVPMGGKIIRFLEKINRI
;
A
#
# COMPACT_ATOMS: atom_id res chain seq x y z
N LEU A 1 -9.30 8.17 14.95
CA LEU A 1 -8.76 8.75 13.72
C LEU A 1 -7.87 7.73 12.98
N ILE A 2 -6.83 7.18 13.60
CA ILE A 2 -5.87 6.25 12.95
C ILE A 2 -6.56 5.02 12.37
N ARG A 3 -7.51 4.41 13.10
CA ARG A 3 -8.26 3.23 12.62
C ARG A 3 -9.10 3.51 11.37
N VAL A 4 -9.70 4.68 11.27
CA VAL A 4 -10.48 5.09 10.08
C VAL A 4 -9.53 5.49 8.94
N GLY A 5 -8.44 6.18 9.29
CA GLY A 5 -7.42 6.61 8.32
C GLY A 5 -6.66 5.45 7.67
N SER A 6 -6.52 4.29 8.31
CA SER A 6 -5.82 3.15 7.73
C SER A 6 -6.47 2.62 6.45
N ILE A 7 -7.78 2.75 6.31
CA ILE A 7 -8.51 2.39 5.08
C ILE A 7 -8.11 3.31 3.94
N SER A 8 -7.94 4.61 4.20
CA SER A 8 -7.55 5.58 3.16
C SER A 8 -6.15 5.32 2.63
N VAL A 9 -5.24 4.77 3.45
CA VAL A 9 -3.87 4.44 3.03
C VAL A 9 -3.85 3.37 1.94
N VAL A 10 -4.75 2.40 1.98
CA VAL A 10 -4.87 1.37 0.94
C VAL A 10 -5.21 2.00 -0.41
N PHE A 11 -6.22 2.88 -0.45
CA PHE A 11 -6.62 3.56 -1.69
C PHE A 11 -5.59 4.59 -2.16
N LEU A 12 -4.89 5.23 -1.22
CA LEU A 12 -3.75 6.09 -1.53
C LEU A 12 -2.65 5.30 -2.23
N ALA A 13 -2.27 4.13 -1.71
CA ALA A 13 -1.25 3.28 -2.29
C ALA A 13 -1.66 2.81 -3.71
N LEU A 14 -2.91 2.37 -3.88
CA LEU A 14 -3.45 2.00 -5.20
C LEU A 14 -3.41 3.15 -6.19
N SER A 15 -3.77 4.36 -5.74
CA SER A 15 -3.70 5.56 -6.57
C SER A 15 -2.26 5.90 -6.96
N GLN A 16 -1.29 5.77 -6.06
CA GLN A 16 0.12 6.05 -6.34
C GLN A 16 0.72 5.03 -7.31
N ILE A 17 0.46 3.73 -7.12
CA ILE A 17 0.92 2.69 -8.04
C ILE A 17 0.37 2.94 -9.45
N SER A 18 -0.94 3.15 -9.57
CA SER A 18 -1.58 3.42 -10.86
C SER A 18 -1.04 4.70 -11.52
N THR A 19 -0.73 5.72 -10.72
CA THR A 19 -0.10 6.96 -11.20
C THR A 19 1.28 6.69 -11.78
N GLY A 20 2.11 5.93 -11.07
CA GLY A 20 3.46 5.58 -11.55
C GLY A 20 3.42 4.82 -12.87
N VAL A 21 2.53 3.83 -13.00
CA VAL A 21 2.37 3.07 -14.24
C VAL A 21 1.85 3.96 -15.39
N LEU A 22 0.86 4.81 -15.15
CA LEU A 22 0.36 5.75 -16.16
C LEU A 22 1.43 6.72 -16.66
N GLN A 23 2.26 7.22 -15.75
CA GLN A 23 3.41 8.07 -16.10
C GLN A 23 4.44 7.29 -16.93
N GLY A 24 4.73 6.03 -16.56
CA GLY A 24 5.63 5.16 -17.32
C GLY A 24 5.14 4.86 -18.74
N VAL A 25 3.83 4.80 -18.97
CA VAL A 25 3.20 4.63 -20.30
C VAL A 25 3.08 5.97 -21.05
N GLY A 26 3.63 7.06 -20.53
CA GLY A 26 3.61 8.38 -21.17
C GLY A 26 2.30 9.17 -20.98
N LYS A 27 1.36 8.67 -20.14
CA LYS A 27 0.11 9.38 -19.82
C LYS A 27 0.26 10.25 -18.57
N VAL A 28 1.25 11.15 -18.57
CA VAL A 28 1.65 11.95 -17.40
C VAL A 28 0.53 12.83 -16.85
N ASN A 29 -0.33 13.38 -17.71
CA ASN A 29 -1.39 14.30 -17.30
C ASN A 29 -2.66 13.58 -16.78
N ALA A 30 -2.87 12.32 -17.12
CA ALA A 30 -4.07 11.59 -16.75
C ALA A 30 -4.26 11.47 -15.22
N PRO A 31 -3.23 11.11 -14.42
CA PRO A 31 -3.38 11.05 -12.97
C PRO A 31 -3.68 12.40 -12.32
N ALA A 32 -3.13 13.50 -12.88
CA ALA A 32 -3.40 14.84 -12.38
C ALA A 32 -4.87 15.22 -12.54
N TRP A 33 -5.45 14.98 -13.71
CA TRP A 33 -6.89 15.18 -13.96
C TRP A 33 -7.76 14.29 -13.09
N ASN A 34 -7.37 13.02 -12.91
CA ASN A 34 -8.13 12.08 -12.08
C ASN A 34 -8.09 12.47 -10.60
N ALA A 35 -6.95 12.97 -10.10
CA ALA A 35 -6.83 13.51 -8.75
C ALA A 35 -7.67 14.78 -8.58
N LEU A 36 -7.73 15.65 -9.59
CA LEU A 36 -8.59 16.84 -9.58
C LEU A 36 -10.07 16.44 -9.41
N TRP A 37 -10.57 15.47 -10.17
CA TRP A 37 -11.94 14.97 -10.02
C TRP A 37 -12.20 14.35 -8.64
N GLY A 38 -11.24 13.61 -8.09
CA GLY A 38 -11.30 13.12 -6.71
C GLY A 38 -11.39 14.25 -5.69
N SER A 39 -10.63 15.33 -5.90
CA SER A 39 -10.64 16.51 -5.03
C SER A 39 -11.94 17.29 -5.12
N ILE A 40 -12.51 17.46 -6.31
CA ILE A 40 -13.82 18.09 -6.50
C ILE A 40 -14.91 17.29 -5.76
N ALA A 41 -14.91 15.97 -5.85
CA ALA A 41 -15.86 15.14 -5.13
C ALA A 41 -15.67 15.18 -3.60
N LYS A 42 -14.45 15.43 -3.13
CA LYS A 42 -14.15 15.59 -1.70
C LYS A 42 -14.83 16.82 -1.09
N ILE A 43 -14.98 17.92 -1.84
CA ILE A 43 -15.50 19.19 -1.32
C ILE A 43 -16.90 19.01 -0.71
N PRO A 44 -17.92 18.54 -1.43
CA PRO A 44 -19.26 18.38 -0.87
C PRO A 44 -19.29 17.35 0.28
N VAL A 45 -18.58 16.23 0.13
CA VAL A 45 -18.51 15.20 1.18
C VAL A 45 -17.92 15.77 2.47
N ASN A 46 -16.87 16.56 2.34
CA ASN A 46 -16.22 17.23 3.49
C ASN A 46 -17.17 18.24 4.15
N TYR A 47 -17.86 19.05 3.35
CA TYR A 47 -18.80 20.05 3.84
C TYR A 47 -19.94 19.41 4.65
N PHE A 48 -20.58 18.37 4.14
CA PHE A 48 -21.68 17.71 4.82
C PHE A 48 -21.23 16.93 6.07
N LEU A 49 -20.10 16.23 6.02
CA LEU A 49 -19.64 15.39 7.12
C LEU A 49 -19.03 16.20 8.28
N ILE A 50 -18.33 17.29 7.99
CA ILE A 50 -17.79 18.16 9.05
C ILE A 50 -18.90 18.96 9.75
N ALA A 51 -19.98 19.27 9.04
CA ALA A 51 -21.13 19.97 9.61
C ALA A 51 -21.84 19.16 10.72
N ILE A 52 -21.62 17.84 10.79
CA ILE A 52 -22.19 16.98 11.83
C ILE A 52 -21.24 16.99 13.04
N PRO A 53 -21.65 17.53 14.23
CA PRO A 53 -20.77 17.67 15.38
C PRO A 53 -20.20 16.35 15.91
N GLU A 54 -20.93 15.25 15.74
CA GLU A 54 -20.54 13.89 16.19
C GLU A 54 -19.44 13.28 15.32
N ILE A 55 -19.38 13.64 14.04
CA ILE A 55 -18.43 13.10 13.05
C ILE A 55 -17.22 14.04 12.90
N ASN A 56 -17.43 15.32 12.77
CA ASN A 56 -16.44 16.41 12.71
C ASN A 56 -15.10 16.00 12.03
N ILE A 57 -14.04 15.81 12.79
CA ILE A 57 -12.69 15.47 12.27
C ILE A 57 -12.67 14.11 11.54
N ILE A 58 -13.49 13.13 11.94
CA ILE A 58 -13.62 11.84 11.25
C ILE A 58 -14.18 12.05 9.83
N GLY A 59 -15.07 13.03 9.66
CA GLY A 59 -15.63 13.42 8.36
C GLY A 59 -14.55 13.85 7.36
N ALA A 60 -13.51 14.55 7.82
CA ALA A 60 -12.37 14.91 6.97
C ALA A 60 -11.56 13.69 6.51
N VAL A 61 -11.43 12.65 7.34
CA VAL A 61 -10.76 11.41 6.97
C VAL A 61 -11.61 10.62 5.97
N ILE A 62 -12.93 10.55 6.18
CA ILE A 62 -13.85 9.87 5.25
C ILE A 62 -13.83 10.56 3.89
N SER A 63 -13.92 11.89 3.84
CA SER A 63 -13.89 12.65 2.58
C SER A 63 -12.58 12.45 1.82
N THR A 64 -11.46 12.32 2.55
CA THR A 64 -10.16 12.00 1.96
C THR A 64 -10.13 10.58 1.39
N THR A 65 -10.73 9.63 2.08
CA THR A 65 -10.88 8.25 1.59
C THR A 65 -11.69 8.21 0.30
N VAL A 66 -12.80 8.93 0.24
CA VAL A 66 -13.63 9.04 -0.98
C VAL A 66 -12.82 9.64 -2.13
N CYS A 67 -12.03 10.68 -1.88
CA CYS A 67 -11.14 11.26 -2.89
C CYS A 67 -10.18 10.21 -3.48
N TYR A 68 -9.50 9.43 -2.63
CA TYR A 68 -8.57 8.40 -3.10
C TYR A 68 -9.26 7.24 -3.80
N ILE A 69 -10.47 6.86 -3.38
CA ILE A 69 -11.29 5.85 -4.08
C ILE A 69 -11.58 6.32 -5.50
N ILE A 70 -12.09 7.53 -5.66
CA ILE A 70 -12.43 8.08 -6.97
C ILE A 70 -11.17 8.21 -7.84
N ALA A 71 -10.10 8.79 -7.30
CA ALA A 71 -8.84 8.95 -8.03
C ALA A 71 -8.26 7.59 -8.47
N SER A 72 -8.26 6.58 -7.60
CA SER A 72 -7.77 5.25 -7.95
C SER A 72 -8.63 4.58 -9.02
N LEU A 73 -9.96 4.64 -8.92
CA LEU A 73 -10.86 4.08 -9.94
C LEU A 73 -10.69 4.74 -11.31
N LEU A 74 -10.54 6.07 -11.35
CA LEU A 74 -10.29 6.79 -12.59
C LEU A 74 -8.91 6.47 -13.17
N ASN A 75 -7.89 6.35 -12.33
CA ASN A 75 -6.55 5.94 -12.74
C ASN A 75 -6.56 4.51 -13.32
N PHE A 76 -7.27 3.56 -12.70
CA PHE A 76 -7.40 2.22 -13.24
C PHE A 76 -8.13 2.19 -14.59
N ARG A 77 -9.20 2.95 -14.74
CA ARG A 77 -9.87 3.09 -16.05
C ARG A 77 -8.94 3.66 -17.10
N ALA A 78 -8.19 4.71 -16.77
CA ALA A 78 -7.21 5.31 -17.67
C ALA A 78 -6.09 4.33 -18.02
N LEU A 79 -5.64 3.51 -17.07
CA LEU A 79 -4.62 2.50 -17.26
C LEU A 79 -5.08 1.40 -18.22
N ILE A 80 -6.27 0.82 -18.01
CA ILE A 80 -6.85 -0.19 -18.91
C ILE A 80 -7.01 0.38 -20.32
N LYS A 81 -7.45 1.63 -20.43
CA LYS A 81 -7.62 2.30 -21.75
C LYS A 81 -6.27 2.54 -22.44
N ALA A 82 -5.21 2.81 -21.67
CA ALA A 82 -3.89 3.10 -22.21
C ALA A 82 -3.11 1.86 -22.61
N THR A 83 -3.21 0.78 -21.84
CA THR A 83 -2.42 -0.45 -22.01
C THR A 83 -3.18 -1.57 -22.72
N GLY A 84 -4.52 -1.53 -22.71
CA GLY A 84 -5.36 -2.64 -23.20
C GLY A 84 -5.32 -3.89 -22.29
N VAL A 85 -4.51 -3.89 -21.26
CA VAL A 85 -4.31 -5.01 -20.34
C VAL A 85 -5.13 -4.79 -19.07
N ARG A 86 -5.84 -5.82 -18.63
CA ARG A 86 -6.50 -5.80 -17.32
C ARG A 86 -5.47 -6.21 -16.26
N PRO A 87 -5.17 -5.35 -15.28
CA PRO A 87 -4.26 -5.71 -14.20
C PRO A 87 -4.81 -6.91 -13.41
N ASP A 88 -3.95 -7.85 -13.08
CA ASP A 88 -4.30 -8.98 -12.20
C ASP A 88 -4.38 -8.48 -10.75
N PHE A 89 -5.59 -8.04 -10.37
CA PHE A 89 -5.85 -7.54 -9.01
C PHE A 89 -5.61 -8.60 -7.94
N VAL A 90 -5.84 -9.86 -8.25
CA VAL A 90 -5.68 -10.96 -7.28
C VAL A 90 -4.21 -11.14 -6.95
N GLY A 91 -3.34 -11.26 -7.95
CA GLY A 91 -1.90 -11.36 -7.73
C GLY A 91 -1.31 -10.12 -7.08
N MET A 92 -1.78 -8.94 -7.48
CA MET A 92 -1.24 -7.64 -7.07
C MET A 92 -1.64 -7.21 -5.65
N LEU A 93 -2.83 -7.62 -5.17
CA LEU A 93 -3.37 -7.23 -3.87
C LEU A 93 -3.31 -8.35 -2.84
N VAL A 94 -3.67 -9.58 -3.21
CA VAL A 94 -3.80 -10.68 -2.25
C VAL A 94 -2.46 -11.08 -1.66
N LYS A 95 -1.42 -11.20 -2.49
CA LYS A 95 -0.08 -11.60 -2.03
C LYS A 95 0.54 -10.61 -1.04
N PRO A 96 0.60 -9.28 -1.33
CA PRO A 96 1.09 -8.31 -0.36
C PRO A 96 0.21 -8.19 0.88
N SER A 97 -1.12 -8.38 0.75
CA SER A 97 -2.03 -8.34 1.91
C SER A 97 -1.74 -9.47 2.90
N ILE A 98 -1.53 -10.70 2.41
CA ILE A 98 -1.15 -11.83 3.26
C ILE A 98 0.19 -11.56 3.94
N ALA A 99 1.19 -11.08 3.20
CA ALA A 99 2.48 -10.72 3.76
C ALA A 99 2.38 -9.63 4.83
N SER A 100 1.51 -8.62 4.62
CA SER A 100 1.26 -7.54 5.57
C SER A 100 0.57 -8.02 6.85
N ILE A 101 -0.37 -8.97 6.75
CA ILE A 101 -1.02 -9.56 7.92
C ILE A 101 0.01 -10.33 8.75
N ILE A 102 0.84 -11.16 8.11
CA ILE A 102 1.92 -11.89 8.79
C ILE A 102 2.88 -10.91 9.47
N MET A 103 3.33 -9.88 8.75
CA MET A 103 4.18 -8.82 9.29
C MET A 103 3.54 -8.16 10.53
N GLY A 104 2.25 -7.82 10.47
CA GLY A 104 1.52 -7.19 11.57
C GLY A 104 1.50 -8.06 12.83
N ILE A 105 1.22 -9.35 12.68
CA ILE A 105 1.22 -10.30 13.81
C ILE A 105 2.62 -10.40 14.43
N PHE A 106 3.66 -10.57 13.63
CA PHE A 106 5.02 -10.67 14.13
C PHE A 106 5.52 -9.36 14.76
N SER A 107 5.12 -8.21 14.22
CA SER A 107 5.42 -6.90 14.79
C SER A 107 4.83 -6.74 16.19
N LEU A 108 3.56 -7.10 16.37
CA LEU A 108 2.90 -7.06 17.68
C LEU A 108 3.55 -8.00 18.68
N LEU A 109 3.83 -9.25 18.27
CA LEU A 109 4.50 -10.23 19.14
C LEU A 109 5.89 -9.75 19.54
N SER A 110 6.67 -9.22 18.60
CA SER A 110 8.02 -8.69 18.87
C SER A 110 7.97 -7.49 19.82
N TYR A 111 7.02 -6.57 19.62
CA TYR A 111 6.85 -5.44 20.51
C TYR A 111 6.56 -5.88 21.95
N HIS A 112 5.60 -6.80 22.15
CA HIS A 112 5.28 -7.31 23.47
C HIS A 112 6.44 -8.07 24.12
N LEU A 113 7.19 -8.82 23.32
CA LEU A 113 8.37 -9.54 23.81
C LEU A 113 9.47 -8.57 24.28
N PHE A 114 9.81 -7.59 23.44
CA PHE A 114 10.84 -6.60 23.79
C PHE A 114 10.44 -5.73 24.97
N TYR A 115 9.16 -5.34 25.06
CA TYR A 115 8.65 -4.52 26.16
C TYR A 115 8.77 -5.23 27.53
N LYS A 116 8.74 -6.57 27.57
CA LYS A 116 8.95 -7.35 28.77
C LYS A 116 10.40 -7.29 29.29
N PHE A 117 11.38 -7.12 28.39
CA PHE A 117 12.80 -7.06 28.74
C PHE A 117 13.32 -5.63 28.92
N MET A 118 12.79 -4.69 28.19
CA MET A 118 13.19 -3.28 28.20
C MET A 118 11.96 -2.38 28.20
N PRO A 119 11.59 -1.72 29.32
CA PRO A 119 10.37 -0.91 29.41
C PRO A 119 10.52 0.48 28.74
N SER A 120 11.18 0.54 27.59
CA SER A 120 11.34 1.75 26.79
C SER A 120 10.52 1.64 25.51
N ASN A 121 9.40 2.38 25.43
CA ASN A 121 8.52 2.39 24.28
C ASN A 121 9.25 2.69 22.96
N LEU A 122 10.18 3.64 22.98
CA LEU A 122 10.90 4.06 21.77
C LEU A 122 11.78 2.93 21.21
N VAL A 123 12.58 2.29 22.08
CA VAL A 123 13.48 1.21 21.66
C VAL A 123 12.69 -0.01 21.19
N CYS A 124 11.63 -0.41 21.92
CA CYS A 124 10.78 -1.53 21.54
C CYS A 124 10.08 -1.28 20.20
N THR A 125 9.60 -0.07 19.94
CA THR A 125 8.99 0.28 18.67
C THR A 125 9.98 0.23 17.51
N LEU A 126 11.19 0.76 17.68
CA LEU A 126 12.23 0.71 16.65
C LEU A 126 12.65 -0.73 16.33
N LEU A 127 12.85 -1.57 17.35
CA LEU A 127 13.17 -2.97 17.14
C LEU A 127 12.02 -3.73 16.47
N ALA A 128 10.77 -3.48 16.87
CA ALA A 128 9.60 -4.08 16.23
C ALA A 128 9.47 -3.69 14.76
N ILE A 129 9.81 -2.45 14.39
CA ILE A 129 9.82 -1.99 12.98
C ILE A 129 10.90 -2.76 12.18
N ILE A 130 12.09 -2.93 12.72
CA ILE A 130 13.16 -3.69 12.03
C ILE A 130 12.73 -5.14 11.80
N VAL A 131 12.17 -5.79 12.84
CA VAL A 131 11.64 -7.15 12.71
C VAL A 131 10.52 -7.20 11.67
N ALA A 132 9.59 -6.24 11.69
CA ALA A 132 8.50 -6.15 10.72
C ALA A 132 9.02 -6.07 9.27
N MET A 133 10.04 -5.24 9.00
CA MET A 133 10.65 -5.14 7.67
C MET A 133 11.23 -6.46 7.20
N VAL A 134 11.99 -7.15 8.06
CA VAL A 134 12.57 -8.46 7.72
C VAL A 134 11.48 -9.50 7.47
N VAL A 135 10.48 -9.59 8.34
CA VAL A 135 9.37 -10.52 8.22
C VAL A 135 8.57 -10.26 6.95
N PHE A 136 8.33 -9.00 6.59
CA PHE A 136 7.63 -8.65 5.35
C PHE A 136 8.36 -9.17 4.11
N VAL A 137 9.68 -8.94 4.02
CA VAL A 137 10.48 -9.41 2.90
C VAL A 137 10.46 -10.94 2.82
N VAL A 138 10.63 -11.63 3.94
CA VAL A 138 10.59 -13.10 3.99
C VAL A 138 9.20 -13.62 3.61
N ALA A 139 8.13 -13.01 4.12
CA ALA A 139 6.75 -13.39 3.79
C ALA A 139 6.46 -13.19 2.30
N MET A 140 6.90 -12.08 1.70
CA MET A 140 6.76 -11.83 0.26
C MET A 140 7.47 -12.88 -0.59
N ILE A 141 8.65 -13.32 -0.18
CA ILE A 141 9.39 -14.41 -0.83
C ILE A 141 8.61 -15.73 -0.71
N CYS A 142 8.09 -16.03 0.50
CA CYS A 142 7.34 -17.28 0.74
C CYS A 142 6.04 -17.36 -0.06
N VAL A 143 5.33 -16.24 -0.24
CA VAL A 143 4.07 -16.15 -1.00
C VAL A 143 4.33 -16.05 -2.52
N LYS A 144 5.61 -16.11 -2.95
CA LYS A 144 6.00 -15.91 -4.36
C LYS A 144 5.42 -14.59 -4.90
N GLY A 145 5.55 -13.52 -4.09
CA GLY A 145 5.03 -12.20 -4.41
C GLY A 145 5.87 -11.45 -5.46
N PHE A 146 7.12 -11.86 -5.66
CA PHE A 146 8.00 -11.28 -6.66
C PHE A 146 7.97 -12.14 -7.93
N ALA A 147 7.66 -11.55 -9.08
CA ALA A 147 7.90 -12.18 -10.36
C ALA A 147 9.41 -12.18 -10.68
N ARG A 148 9.89 -13.18 -11.42
CA ARG A 148 11.30 -13.25 -11.85
C ARG A 148 11.72 -12.00 -12.63
N GLU A 149 10.82 -11.44 -13.41
CA GLU A 149 11.02 -10.24 -14.21
C GLU A 149 11.25 -9.01 -13.33
N ASP A 150 10.50 -8.87 -12.22
CA ASP A 150 10.64 -7.75 -11.27
C ASP A 150 12.00 -7.76 -10.58
N LEU A 151 12.50 -8.95 -10.22
CA LEU A 151 13.79 -9.12 -9.57
C LEU A 151 14.98 -8.78 -10.49
N GLN A 152 14.83 -8.96 -11.79
CA GLN A 152 15.87 -8.60 -12.76
C GLN A 152 16.03 -7.09 -12.92
N MET A 153 14.98 -6.31 -12.65
CA MET A 153 15.00 -4.84 -12.74
C MET A 153 15.65 -4.17 -11.52
N VAL A 154 15.83 -4.90 -10.41
CA VAL A 154 16.43 -4.34 -9.19
C VAL A 154 17.95 -4.43 -9.25
N PRO A 155 18.69 -3.33 -8.98
CA PRO A 155 20.13 -3.38 -8.82
C PRO A 155 20.49 -4.38 -7.72
N MET A 156 21.30 -5.39 -8.03
CA MET A 156 21.62 -6.60 -7.22
C MET A 156 20.60 -7.76 -7.34
N GLY A 157 19.57 -7.68 -8.18
CA GLY A 157 18.57 -8.74 -8.38
C GLY A 157 19.18 -10.10 -8.75
N GLY A 158 20.27 -10.13 -9.50
CA GLY A 158 20.99 -11.36 -9.87
C GLY A 158 21.58 -12.13 -8.67
N LYS A 159 21.92 -11.47 -7.56
CA LYS A 159 22.35 -12.13 -6.32
C LYS A 159 21.15 -12.70 -5.55
N ILE A 160 20.06 -11.95 -5.55
CA ILE A 160 18.81 -12.37 -4.91
C ILE A 160 18.21 -13.56 -5.65
N ILE A 161 18.20 -13.54 -6.98
CA ILE A 161 17.72 -14.66 -7.80
C ILE A 161 18.53 -15.94 -7.52
N ARG A 162 19.87 -15.89 -7.53
CA ARG A 162 20.73 -17.02 -7.20
C ARG A 162 20.50 -17.56 -5.79
N PHE A 163 20.22 -16.68 -4.82
CA PHE A 163 19.90 -17.08 -3.45
C PHE A 163 18.53 -17.77 -3.37
N LEU A 164 17.54 -17.28 -4.10
CA LEU A 164 16.19 -17.85 -4.15
C LEU A 164 16.14 -19.16 -4.94
N GLU A 165 16.91 -19.29 -6.01
CA GLU A 165 17.08 -20.56 -6.75
C GLU A 165 17.76 -21.64 -5.89
N LYS A 166 18.74 -21.24 -5.05
CA LYS A 166 19.39 -22.16 -4.09
C LYS A 166 18.44 -22.66 -3.00
N ILE A 167 17.38 -21.89 -2.70
CA ILE A 167 16.35 -22.28 -1.72
C ILE A 167 15.19 -23.04 -2.41
N ASN A 168 15.26 -23.25 -3.73
CA ASN A 168 14.25 -23.97 -4.54
C ASN A 168 12.82 -23.40 -4.44
N ARG A 169 12.71 -22.06 -4.32
CA ARG A 169 11.42 -21.38 -4.11
C ARG A 169 10.94 -20.50 -5.27
N ILE A 170 11.65 -20.51 -6.41
CA ILE A 170 11.21 -19.89 -7.67
C ILE A 170 11.38 -20.87 -8.81
#